data_f977b9313d6bd97a4750b3517d237186
#
_entry.id   f977b9313d6bd97a4750b3517d237186
#
_cell.length_a   1.000
_cell.length_b   1.000
_cell.length_c   1.000
_cell.angle_alpha   90.00
_cell.angle_beta   90.00
_cell.angle_gamma   90.00
#
_symmetry.space_group_name_H-M   'P 1'
#
loop_
_entity.id
_entity.type
_entity.pdbx_description
1 polymer ?
#
loop_
_entity_poly.entity_id
_entity_poly.type
_entity_poly.pdbx_seq_one_letter_code
_entity_poly.pdbx_strand_id
1 'polypeptide(L)'
;MKKIGFFGDGIWAEKTLNKLLKIKNYKISFICLRFSNPDKNLIKIAKKNKIKVLVKKNINLKKNFIKIKKFNCELLVSMSYDQIFGNDFVDN
;
A
#
# COMPACT_ATOMS: atom_id res chain seq x y z
N MET A 1 0.88 16.24 -8.26
CA MET A 1 1.44 14.89 -8.06
C MET A 1 0.36 13.96 -7.56
N LYS A 2 0.19 12.82 -8.18
CA LYS A 2 -0.86 11.87 -7.80
C LYS A 2 -0.40 11.01 -6.62
N LYS A 3 -1.19 10.98 -5.55
CA LYS A 3 -0.89 10.18 -4.37
C LYS A 3 -1.41 8.76 -4.53
N ILE A 4 -0.58 7.79 -4.24
CA ILE A 4 -0.90 6.37 -4.40
C ILE A 4 -0.73 5.65 -3.08
N GLY A 5 -1.74 4.84 -2.70
CA GLY A 5 -1.62 3.87 -1.62
C GLY A 5 -1.35 2.52 -2.23
N PHE A 6 -0.30 1.84 -1.78
CA PHE A 6 0.13 0.58 -2.34
C PHE A 6 -0.10 -0.57 -1.36
N PHE A 7 -0.80 -1.60 -1.82
CA PHE A 7 -1.05 -2.81 -1.04
C PHE A 7 -0.40 -3.99 -1.76
N GLY A 8 0.46 -4.72 -1.08
CA GLY A 8 1.08 -5.85 -1.73
C GLY A 8 2.12 -6.55 -0.89
N ASP A 9 2.58 -7.67 -1.42
CA ASP A 9 3.64 -8.44 -0.78
C ASP A 9 4.27 -9.37 -1.84
N GLY A 10 5.54 -9.72 -1.64
CA GLY A 10 6.24 -10.64 -2.51
C GLY A 10 6.96 -9.99 -3.68
N ILE A 11 7.60 -10.84 -4.50
CA ILE A 11 8.48 -10.35 -5.57
C ILE A 11 7.78 -9.50 -6.63
N TRP A 12 6.54 -9.84 -6.99
CA TRP A 12 5.79 -9.06 -7.98
C TRP A 12 5.43 -7.67 -7.45
N ALA A 13 5.11 -7.58 -6.16
CA ALA A 13 4.85 -6.30 -5.52
C ALA A 13 6.13 -5.45 -5.49
N GLU A 14 7.29 -6.06 -5.21
CA GLU A 14 8.57 -5.36 -5.23
C GLU A 14 8.84 -4.75 -6.60
N LYS A 15 8.64 -5.53 -7.67
CA LYS A 15 8.87 -5.06 -9.04
C LYS A 15 7.92 -3.94 -9.42
N THR A 16 6.65 -4.05 -9.05
CA THR A 16 5.65 -3.03 -9.34
C THR A 16 5.95 -1.74 -8.60
N LEU A 17 6.30 -1.84 -7.31
CA LEU A 17 6.62 -0.67 -6.51
C LEU A 17 7.84 0.07 -7.07
N ASN A 18 8.88 -0.66 -7.46
CA ASN A 18 10.07 -0.04 -8.03
C ASN A 18 9.75 0.72 -9.31
N LYS A 19 8.85 0.20 -10.14
CA LYS A 19 8.42 0.91 -11.35
C LYS A 19 7.64 2.18 -11.01
N LEU A 20 6.73 2.10 -10.04
CA LEU A 20 5.94 3.25 -9.63
C LEU A 20 6.81 4.37 -9.06
N LEU A 21 7.85 4.01 -8.30
CA LEU A 21 8.76 4.99 -7.72
C LEU A 21 9.55 5.79 -8.75
N LYS A 22 9.67 5.27 -9.98
CA LYS A 22 10.38 5.96 -11.06
C LYS A 22 9.50 6.94 -11.83
N ILE A 23 8.21 6.94 -11.59
CA ILE A 23 7.27 7.84 -12.28
C ILE A 23 7.20 9.15 -11.51
N LYS A 24 7.62 10.25 -12.14
CA LYS A 24 7.75 11.55 -11.49
C LYS A 24 6.45 12.09 -10.89
N ASN A 25 5.33 11.83 -11.55
CA ASN A 25 4.04 12.39 -11.14
C ASN A 25 3.33 11.57 -10.08
N TYR A 26 3.94 10.49 -9.61
CA TYR A 26 3.36 9.62 -8.60
C TYR A 26 4.13 9.74 -7.28
N LYS A 27 3.37 9.79 -6.20
CA LYS A 27 3.92 9.76 -4.84
C LYS A 27 3.30 8.60 -4.09
N ILE A 28 4.12 7.68 -3.60
CA ILE A 28 3.63 6.58 -2.78
C ILE A 28 3.49 7.09 -1.36
N SER A 29 2.24 7.23 -0.90
CA SER A 29 1.95 7.79 0.42
C SER A 29 2.12 6.76 1.52
N PHE A 30 1.80 5.49 1.23
CA PHE A 30 2.00 4.40 2.17
C PHE A 30 2.11 3.08 1.43
N ILE A 31 2.69 2.09 2.10
CA ILE A 31 2.73 0.70 1.63
C ILE A 31 2.09 -0.14 2.71
N CYS A 32 1.05 -0.88 2.37
CA CYS A 32 0.39 -1.81 3.29
C CYS A 32 0.78 -3.23 2.93
N LEU A 33 1.46 -3.90 3.85
CA LEU A 33 2.00 -5.24 3.64
C LEU A 33 1.09 -6.30 4.25
N ARG A 34 1.33 -7.54 3.87
CA ARG A 34 0.65 -8.70 4.44
C ARG A 34 0.94 -8.75 5.94
N PHE A 35 -0.09 -9.08 6.74
CA PHE A 35 0.05 -9.14 8.19
C PHE A 35 1.02 -10.23 8.64
N SER A 36 0.89 -11.44 8.06
CA SER A 36 1.77 -12.57 8.40
C SER A 36 3.01 -12.57 7.51
N ASN A 37 4.18 -12.55 8.12
CA ASN A 37 5.47 -12.57 7.41
C ASN A 37 5.57 -11.50 6.32
N PRO A 38 5.45 -10.21 6.67
CA PRO A 38 5.56 -9.16 5.65
C PRO A 38 6.93 -9.19 4.97
N ASP A 39 6.93 -8.86 3.67
CA ASP A 39 8.13 -8.91 2.84
C ASP A 39 9.19 -7.91 3.34
N LYS A 40 10.34 -8.44 3.74
CA LYS A 40 11.43 -7.63 4.27
C LYS A 40 12.02 -6.69 3.22
N ASN A 41 12.02 -7.09 1.96
CA ASN A 41 12.54 -6.24 0.87
C ASN A 41 11.65 -5.02 0.66
N LEU A 42 10.34 -5.18 0.74
CA LEU A 42 9.41 -4.06 0.66
C LEU A 42 9.60 -3.09 1.82
N ILE A 43 9.87 -3.61 3.02
CA ILE A 43 10.17 -2.77 4.19
C ILE A 43 11.44 -1.96 3.93
N LYS A 44 12.47 -2.59 3.36
CA LYS A 44 13.72 -1.89 3.02
C LYS A 44 13.49 -0.78 1.99
N ILE A 45 12.70 -1.06 0.96
CA ILE A 45 12.37 -0.07 -0.06
C ILE A 45 11.63 1.11 0.55
N ALA A 46 10.67 0.83 1.44
CA ALA A 46 9.92 1.87 2.12
C ALA A 46 10.84 2.76 2.96
N LYS A 47 11.74 2.17 3.75
CA LYS A 47 12.69 2.93 4.57
C LYS A 47 13.60 3.81 3.72
N LYS A 48 14.11 3.26 2.63
CA LYS A 48 15.00 3.98 1.73
C LYS A 48 14.32 5.21 1.13
N ASN A 49 13.02 5.10 0.86
CA ASN A 49 12.25 6.17 0.22
C ASN A 49 11.39 6.96 1.22
N LYS A 50 11.57 6.72 2.51
CA LYS A 50 10.85 7.41 3.60
C LYS A 50 9.33 7.28 3.46
N ILE A 51 8.87 6.07 3.11
CA ILE A 51 7.44 5.77 2.93
C ILE A 51 6.89 5.09 4.18
N LYS A 52 5.68 5.48 4.58
CA LYS A 52 5.01 4.88 5.73
C LYS A 52 4.63 3.43 5.44
N VAL A 53 4.94 2.53 6.36
CA VAL A 53 4.59 1.11 6.26
C VAL A 53 3.41 0.82 7.18
N LEU A 54 2.38 0.15 6.64
CA LEU A 54 1.23 -0.32 7.40
C LEU A 54 1.17 -1.83 7.32
N VAL A 55 0.86 -2.46 8.46
CA VAL A 55 0.64 -3.91 8.53
C VAL A 55 -0.63 -4.11 9.34
N LYS A 56 -1.72 -4.50 8.68
CA LYS A 56 -3.04 -4.60 9.29
C LYS A 56 -3.60 -6.01 9.16
N LYS A 57 -4.02 -6.58 10.30
CA LYS A 57 -4.59 -7.91 10.32
C LYS A 57 -5.88 -8.01 9.49
N ASN A 58 -6.73 -6.99 9.57
CA ASN A 58 -7.96 -6.94 8.78
C ASN A 58 -8.14 -5.53 8.22
N ILE A 59 -7.86 -5.39 6.91
CA ILE A 59 -7.94 -4.09 6.23
C ILE A 59 -9.37 -3.54 6.21
N ASN A 60 -10.37 -4.41 6.28
CA ASN A 60 -11.77 -4.01 6.18
C ASN A 60 -12.40 -3.55 7.49
N LEU A 61 -11.64 -3.57 8.61
CA LEU A 61 -12.13 -2.97 9.84
C LEU A 61 -12.26 -1.46 9.63
N LYS A 62 -13.37 -0.92 10.12
CA LYS A 62 -13.67 0.50 9.90
C LYS A 62 -12.55 1.42 10.36
N LYS A 63 -11.92 1.13 11.49
CA LYS A 63 -10.80 1.93 12.00
C LYS A 63 -9.61 1.96 11.03
N ASN A 64 -9.34 0.84 10.36
CA ASN A 64 -8.26 0.76 9.38
C ASN A 64 -8.60 1.52 8.11
N PHE A 65 -9.86 1.41 7.66
CA PHE A 65 -10.35 2.18 6.52
C PHE A 65 -10.20 3.68 6.76
N ILE A 66 -10.64 4.16 7.94
CA ILE A 66 -10.55 5.58 8.29
C ILE A 66 -9.09 6.04 8.28
N LYS A 67 -8.19 5.24 8.84
CA LYS A 67 -6.78 5.56 8.88
C LYS A 67 -6.18 5.68 7.47
N ILE A 68 -6.54 4.75 6.59
CA ILE A 68 -6.07 4.76 5.20
C ILE A 68 -6.64 5.95 4.44
N LYS A 69 -7.91 6.26 4.65
CA LYS A 69 -8.57 7.38 3.98
C LYS A 69 -7.90 8.71 4.32
N LYS A 70 -7.33 8.84 5.51
CA LYS A 70 -6.63 10.07 5.92
C LYS A 70 -5.40 10.39 5.07
N PHE A 71 -4.85 9.41 4.37
CA PHE A 71 -3.74 9.67 3.45
C PHE A 71 -4.18 10.41 2.18
N ASN A 72 -5.49 10.46 1.90
CA ASN A 72 -6.05 11.15 0.74
C ASN A 72 -5.44 10.70 -0.58
N CYS A 73 -5.29 9.38 -0.75
CA CYS A 73 -4.74 8.84 -1.99
C CYS A 73 -5.78 8.89 -3.10
N GLU A 74 -5.35 9.29 -4.28
CA GLU A 74 -6.21 9.33 -5.46
C GLU A 74 -6.36 7.96 -6.09
N LEU A 75 -5.42 7.06 -5.83
CA LEU A 75 -5.40 5.73 -6.41
C LEU A 75 -4.88 4.72 -5.40
N LEU A 76 -5.53 3.57 -5.33
CA LEU A 76 -5.04 2.44 -4.53
C LEU A 76 -4.62 1.33 -5.49
N VAL A 77 -3.38 0.89 -5.37
CA VAL A 77 -2.83 -0.18 -6.20
C VAL A 77 -2.63 -1.42 -5.34
N SER A 78 -3.10 -2.57 -5.80
CA SER A 78 -2.95 -3.83 -5.10
C SER A 78 -2.20 -4.83 -5.98
N MET A 79 -1.16 -5.43 -5.43
CA MET A 79 -0.37 -6.44 -6.14
C MET A 79 -0.02 -7.57 -5.18
N SER A 80 -0.61 -8.74 -5.40
CA SER A 80 -0.36 -9.92 -4.56
C SER A 80 -0.68 -9.71 -3.09
N TYR A 81 -1.66 -8.86 -2.80
CA TYR A 81 -2.13 -8.63 -1.43
C TYR A 81 -3.13 -9.72 -1.05
N ASP A 82 -3.07 -10.15 0.22
CA ASP A 82 -3.81 -11.33 0.69
C ASP A 82 -5.20 -11.02 1.25
N GLN A 83 -5.66 -9.78 1.19
CA GLN A 83 -7.00 -9.40 1.65
C GLN A 83 -7.85 -8.85 0.52
N ILE A 84 -9.15 -9.14 0.57
CA ILE A 84 -10.12 -8.61 -0.38
C ILE A 84 -10.69 -7.34 0.19
N PHE A 85 -10.71 -6.26 -0.60
CA PHE A 85 -11.27 -5.00 -0.16
C PHE A 85 -12.79 -5.08 -0.04
N GLY A 86 -13.31 -4.58 1.08
CA GLY A 86 -14.74 -4.49 1.31
C GLY A 86 -15.34 -3.27 0.61
N ASN A 87 -16.67 -3.11 0.79
CA ASN A 87 -17.42 -2.06 0.11
C ASN A 87 -16.92 -0.66 0.42
N ASP A 88 -16.42 -0.42 1.63
CA ASP A 88 -15.91 0.89 2.01
C ASP A 88 -14.79 1.36 1.07
N PHE A 89 -13.96 0.44 0.58
CA PHE A 89 -12.88 0.75 -0.34
C PHE A 89 -13.35 0.86 -1.78
N VAL A 90 -14.31 0.02 -2.16
CA VAL A 90 -14.78 -0.07 -3.55
C VAL A 90 -15.69 1.10 -3.91
N ASP A 91 -16.54 1.52 -2.97
CA ASP A 91 -17.56 2.56 -3.23
C ASP A 91 -17.02 3.98 -3.06
N ASN A 92 -15.80 4.12 -2.66
CA ASN A 92 -15.14 5.40 -2.53
C ASN A 92 -13.98 5.51 -3.50
#